data_241ab3f83a4fd620214c68c7f3a8bd46
#
_entry.id   241ab3f83a4fd620214c68c7f3a8bd46
#
_cell.length_a   1.000
_cell.length_b   1.000
_cell.length_c   1.000
_cell.angle_alpha   90.00
_cell.angle_beta   90.00
_cell.angle_gamma   90.00
#
_symmetry.space_group_name_H-M   'P 1'
#
loop_
_entity.id
_entity.type
_entity.pdbx_description
1 polymer ?
#
loop_
_entity_poly.entity_id
_entity_poly.type
_entity_poly.pdbx_seq_one_letter_code
_entity_poly.pdbx_strand_id
1 'polypeptide(L)'
;IYGVKLFVAGLGSKVLLANRLSGLWQAAGGIGYESISTPLAWMAAAAFSFQIYFDFSGYSDMACGLGKMFGFEFMKNFNYPYVSKTITEFWHRWHISLSSWFRDYVYIPLGGNRCKLPRVIFNLFAVWALTGLWHGANFNFIAWGIYYFVILVLEKYVYGKYLEKLPSLPKHIYALFLILLGWTIFYFEDLGQFATYLASMFTLKNGIIGGDTLSTILMYLPILIVTAMASLPIWKNTYLKLKDKKYMGVLEIAFCAVVIVLCTASLINQSYNPFLYFRF
;
A
#
# COMPACT_ATOMS: atom_id res chain seq x y z
N ILE A 1 20.80 -18.65 3.72
CA ILE A 1 20.98 -17.39 4.49
C ILE A 1 20.12 -16.27 3.92
N TYR A 2 20.14 -15.99 2.61
CA TYR A 2 19.33 -14.90 2.02
C TYR A 2 17.83 -15.10 2.21
N GLY A 3 17.29 -16.31 2.03
CA GLY A 3 15.88 -16.62 2.25
C GLY A 3 15.42 -16.37 3.68
N VAL A 4 16.25 -16.71 4.67
CA VAL A 4 15.96 -16.43 6.09
C VAL A 4 15.89 -14.93 6.36
N LYS A 5 16.85 -14.14 5.85
CA LYS A 5 16.84 -12.67 6.01
C LYS A 5 15.59 -12.03 5.40
N LEU A 6 15.18 -12.50 4.21
CA LEU A 6 14.00 -12.01 3.53
C LEU A 6 12.73 -12.37 4.32
N PHE A 7 12.63 -13.60 4.82
CA PHE A 7 11.52 -14.04 5.66
C PHE A 7 11.39 -13.18 6.93
N VAL A 8 12.51 -12.98 7.65
CA VAL A 8 12.52 -12.19 8.89
C VAL A 8 12.19 -10.72 8.63
N ALA A 9 12.67 -10.14 7.54
CA ALA A 9 12.31 -8.77 7.16
C ALA A 9 10.81 -8.66 6.84
N GLY A 10 10.24 -9.63 6.12
CA GLY A 10 8.81 -9.70 5.84
C GLY A 10 7.97 -9.84 7.11
N LEU A 11 8.39 -10.72 8.04
CA LEU A 11 7.75 -10.88 9.35
C LEU A 11 7.76 -9.58 10.15
N GLY A 12 8.90 -8.88 10.19
CA GLY A 12 9.03 -7.57 10.82
C GLY A 12 8.08 -6.53 10.21
N SER A 13 7.97 -6.50 8.89
CA SER A 13 7.05 -5.61 8.17
C SER A 13 5.59 -5.85 8.58
N LYS A 14 5.17 -7.12 8.66
CA LYS A 14 3.81 -7.52 9.08
C LYS A 14 3.55 -7.19 10.54
N VAL A 15 4.42 -7.67 11.44
CA VAL A 15 4.14 -7.65 12.89
C VAL A 15 4.45 -6.30 13.53
N LEU A 16 5.59 -5.69 13.17
CA LEU A 16 6.05 -4.46 13.84
C LEU A 16 5.55 -3.19 13.16
N LEU A 17 5.20 -3.23 11.87
CA LEU A 17 4.72 -2.05 11.15
C LEU A 17 3.21 -2.14 10.88
N ALA A 18 2.76 -3.10 10.06
CA ALA A 18 1.36 -3.16 9.64
C ALA A 18 0.39 -3.34 10.81
N ASN A 19 0.66 -4.28 11.73
CA ASN A 19 -0.21 -4.50 12.88
C ASN A 19 -0.30 -3.29 13.82
N ARG A 20 0.76 -2.49 13.94
CA ARG A 20 0.75 -1.27 14.76
C ARG A 20 -0.08 -0.17 14.12
N LEU A 21 -0.04 -0.05 12.78
CA LEU A 21 -0.81 0.96 12.05
C LEU A 21 -2.32 0.66 12.08
N SER A 22 -2.72 -0.62 12.18
CA SER A 22 -4.14 -0.98 12.30
C SER A 22 -4.81 -0.32 13.51
N GLY A 23 -4.06 -0.09 14.61
CA GLY A 23 -4.56 0.58 15.80
C GLY A 23 -5.00 2.02 15.55
N LEU A 24 -4.30 2.77 14.69
CA LEU A 24 -4.70 4.14 14.34
C LEU A 24 -6.01 4.15 13.56
N TRP A 25 -6.15 3.25 12.59
CA TRP A 25 -7.39 3.13 11.82
C TRP A 25 -8.58 2.75 12.71
N GLN A 26 -8.37 1.81 13.63
CA GLN A 26 -9.39 1.41 14.62
C GLN A 26 -9.74 2.55 15.58
N ALA A 27 -8.75 3.31 16.04
CA ALA A 27 -8.98 4.47 16.90
C ALA A 27 -9.82 5.54 16.19
N ALA A 28 -9.53 5.83 14.91
CA ALA A 28 -10.33 6.76 14.12
C ALA A 28 -11.78 6.27 13.94
N GLY A 29 -11.98 4.96 13.69
CA GLY A 29 -13.32 4.35 13.62
C GLY A 29 -14.06 4.36 14.96
N GLY A 30 -13.34 4.20 16.08
CA GLY A 30 -13.90 4.25 17.44
C GLY A 30 -14.37 5.65 17.87
N ILE A 31 -13.75 6.71 17.35
CA ILE A 31 -14.22 8.09 17.54
C ILE A 31 -15.51 8.35 16.74
N GLY A 32 -15.71 7.63 15.66
CA GLY A 32 -16.79 7.82 14.69
C GLY A 32 -16.38 8.73 13.53
N TYR A 33 -16.62 8.28 12.32
CA TYR A 33 -16.17 8.98 11.11
C TYR A 33 -16.80 10.37 10.93
N GLU A 34 -17.97 10.60 11.49
CA GLU A 34 -18.66 11.89 11.51
C GLU A 34 -18.03 12.91 12.48
N SER A 35 -17.25 12.43 13.46
CA SER A 35 -16.71 13.22 14.57
C SER A 35 -15.20 13.45 14.47
N ILE A 36 -14.49 12.68 13.63
CA ILE A 36 -13.04 12.83 13.49
C ILE A 36 -12.66 14.15 12.82
N SER A 37 -11.54 14.73 13.24
CA SER A 37 -10.99 15.94 12.63
C SER A 37 -10.39 15.62 11.25
N THR A 38 -10.31 16.63 10.38
CA THR A 38 -9.71 16.47 9.04
C THR A 38 -8.26 15.96 9.07
N PRO A 39 -7.35 16.46 9.92
CA PRO A 39 -6.00 15.91 10.01
C PRO A 39 -5.98 14.44 10.45
N LEU A 40 -6.83 14.04 11.40
CA LEU A 40 -6.91 12.65 11.83
C LEU A 40 -7.46 11.74 10.71
N ALA A 41 -8.44 12.21 9.93
CA ALA A 41 -8.95 11.47 8.78
C ALA A 41 -7.83 11.21 7.74
N TRP A 42 -7.07 12.22 7.36
CA TRP A 42 -5.93 12.04 6.44
C TRP A 42 -4.83 11.16 7.02
N MET A 43 -4.56 11.30 8.30
CA MET A 43 -3.57 10.48 9.00
C MET A 43 -3.99 9.01 9.07
N ALA A 44 -5.28 8.73 9.31
CA ALA A 44 -5.83 7.38 9.30
C ALA A 44 -5.80 6.77 7.89
N ALA A 45 -6.16 7.52 6.83
CA ALA A 45 -6.02 7.07 5.45
C ALA A 45 -4.56 6.73 5.09
N ALA A 46 -3.60 7.54 5.53
CA ALA A 46 -2.18 7.27 5.37
C ALA A 46 -1.76 6.00 6.13
N ALA A 47 -2.24 5.83 7.37
CA ALA A 47 -1.96 4.63 8.15
C ALA A 47 -2.50 3.37 7.48
N PHE A 48 -3.73 3.40 6.96
CA PHE A 48 -4.29 2.28 6.21
C PHE A 48 -3.48 1.97 4.94
N SER A 49 -3.03 3.01 4.21
CA SER A 49 -2.18 2.83 3.04
C SER A 49 -0.85 2.14 3.37
N PHE A 50 -0.18 2.54 4.46
CA PHE A 50 1.03 1.86 4.90
C PHE A 50 0.71 0.47 5.47
N GLN A 51 -0.40 0.31 6.18
CA GLN A 51 -0.82 -0.98 6.70
C GLN A 51 -0.98 -2.01 5.58
N ILE A 52 -1.78 -1.71 4.54
CA ILE A 52 -2.00 -2.64 3.42
C ILE A 52 -0.70 -2.93 2.66
N TYR A 53 0.19 -1.96 2.54
CA TYR A 53 1.49 -2.16 1.91
C TYR A 53 2.39 -3.09 2.72
N PHE A 54 2.61 -2.82 4.01
CA PHE A 54 3.51 -3.61 4.82
C PHE A 54 2.92 -4.98 5.18
N ASP A 55 1.60 -5.08 5.27
CA ASP A 55 0.93 -6.37 5.45
C ASP A 55 1.17 -7.27 4.24
N PHE A 56 0.89 -6.78 3.04
CA PHE A 56 0.98 -7.58 1.83
C PHE A 56 2.42 -7.76 1.33
N SER A 57 3.25 -6.71 1.36
CA SER A 57 4.66 -6.85 1.02
C SER A 57 5.40 -7.76 2.00
N GLY A 58 5.09 -7.68 3.29
CA GLY A 58 5.63 -8.57 4.32
C GLY A 58 5.27 -10.03 4.06
N TYR A 59 4.00 -10.31 3.74
CA TYR A 59 3.59 -11.65 3.31
C TYR A 59 4.35 -12.13 2.07
N SER A 60 4.43 -11.29 1.05
CA SER A 60 5.13 -11.63 -0.19
C SER A 60 6.62 -11.91 0.04
N ASP A 61 7.28 -11.10 0.88
CA ASP A 61 8.68 -11.31 1.24
C ASP A 61 8.89 -12.58 2.07
N MET A 62 7.97 -12.92 2.99
CA MET A 62 8.00 -14.20 3.70
C MET A 62 7.86 -15.37 2.74
N ALA A 63 6.91 -15.33 1.80
CA ALA A 63 6.71 -16.37 0.80
C ALA A 63 7.94 -16.52 -0.11
N CYS A 64 8.50 -15.40 -0.60
CA CYS A 64 9.74 -15.41 -1.38
C CYS A 64 10.91 -15.94 -0.57
N GLY A 65 10.99 -15.61 0.72
CA GLY A 65 12.01 -16.11 1.64
C GLY A 65 11.95 -17.62 1.82
N LEU A 66 10.77 -18.16 2.07
CA LEU A 66 10.51 -19.60 2.14
C LEU A 66 10.86 -20.30 0.82
N GLY A 67 10.36 -19.78 -0.31
CA GLY A 67 10.70 -20.31 -1.63
C GLY A 67 12.21 -20.43 -1.83
N LYS A 68 12.97 -19.36 -1.52
CA LYS A 68 14.44 -19.39 -1.63
C LYS A 68 15.12 -20.39 -0.69
N MET A 69 14.55 -20.68 0.47
CA MET A 69 15.06 -21.74 1.36
C MET A 69 14.88 -23.14 0.76
N PHE A 70 13.84 -23.34 -0.05
CA PHE A 70 13.58 -24.58 -0.77
C PHE A 70 14.16 -24.61 -2.19
N GLY A 71 14.91 -23.58 -2.62
CA GLY A 71 15.53 -23.51 -3.94
C GLY A 71 14.65 -22.94 -5.05
N PHE A 72 13.46 -22.40 -4.72
CA PHE A 72 12.58 -21.74 -5.68
C PHE A 72 12.81 -20.24 -5.74
N GLU A 73 12.64 -19.66 -6.92
CA GLU A 73 12.64 -18.20 -7.11
C GLU A 73 11.25 -17.70 -7.50
N PHE A 74 10.62 -16.99 -6.58
CA PHE A 74 9.34 -16.33 -6.84
C PHE A 74 9.55 -14.88 -7.30
N MET A 75 8.61 -14.40 -8.11
CA MET A 75 8.59 -13.02 -8.58
C MET A 75 8.35 -12.05 -7.41
N LYS A 76 9.09 -10.93 -7.41
CA LYS A 76 8.81 -9.83 -6.48
C LYS A 76 7.48 -9.18 -6.80
N ASN A 77 6.67 -8.94 -5.78
CA ASN A 77 5.38 -8.27 -5.91
C ASN A 77 5.42 -6.76 -5.69
N PHE A 78 6.44 -6.25 -5.01
CA PHE A 78 6.53 -4.83 -4.63
C PHE A 78 7.91 -4.25 -4.94
N ASN A 79 7.92 -3.00 -5.43
CA ASN A 79 9.13 -2.24 -5.69
C ASN A 79 8.96 -0.78 -5.25
N TYR A 80 8.84 -0.54 -3.92
CA TYR A 80 8.67 0.80 -3.34
C TYR A 80 7.55 1.61 -4.02
N PRO A 81 6.29 1.16 -3.96
CA PRO A 81 5.21 1.75 -4.76
C PRO A 81 4.92 3.21 -4.41
N TYR A 82 5.16 3.64 -3.17
CA TYR A 82 4.87 5.01 -2.72
C TYR A 82 5.90 6.08 -3.16
N VAL A 83 6.97 5.69 -3.87
CA VAL A 83 7.84 6.66 -4.54
C VAL A 83 7.36 7.02 -5.94
N SER A 84 6.25 6.47 -6.39
CA SER A 84 5.70 6.69 -7.73
C SER A 84 5.27 8.13 -7.95
N LYS A 85 5.42 8.60 -9.17
CA LYS A 85 5.08 9.96 -9.62
C LYS A 85 3.81 10.00 -10.46
N THR A 86 3.32 8.83 -10.86
CA THR A 86 2.08 8.64 -11.64
C THR A 86 1.36 7.39 -11.13
N ILE A 87 0.07 7.27 -11.40
CA ILE A 87 -0.70 6.08 -11.05
C ILE A 87 -0.28 4.90 -11.95
N THR A 88 0.10 5.17 -13.19
CA THR A 88 0.70 4.15 -14.07
C THR A 88 1.98 3.57 -13.45
N GLU A 89 2.89 4.41 -12.95
CA GLU A 89 4.11 3.95 -12.28
C GLU A 89 3.80 3.19 -10.99
N PHE A 90 2.79 3.64 -10.22
CA PHE A 90 2.36 2.94 -9.01
C PHE A 90 1.98 1.49 -9.29
N TRP A 91 1.17 1.22 -10.30
CA TRP A 91 0.73 -0.13 -10.65
C TRP A 91 1.84 -1.00 -11.25
N HIS A 92 2.90 -0.42 -11.80
CA HIS A 92 4.11 -1.16 -12.17
C HIS A 92 4.95 -1.58 -10.96
N ARG A 93 4.69 -1.00 -9.77
CA ARG A 93 5.43 -1.24 -8.54
C ARG A 93 4.62 -1.96 -7.47
N TRP A 94 3.30 -2.02 -7.61
CA TRP A 94 2.35 -2.66 -6.71
C TRP A 94 1.82 -3.94 -7.32
N HIS A 95 1.83 -5.05 -6.54
CA HIS A 95 1.29 -6.36 -6.91
C HIS A 95 1.67 -6.78 -8.34
N ILE A 96 2.97 -6.80 -8.62
CA ILE A 96 3.54 -6.96 -9.96
C ILE A 96 3.10 -8.27 -10.62
N SER A 97 2.99 -9.37 -9.85
CA SER A 97 2.55 -10.66 -10.37
C SER A 97 1.11 -10.61 -10.91
N LEU A 98 0.17 -10.00 -10.17
CA LEU A 98 -1.20 -9.83 -10.62
C LEU A 98 -1.29 -8.94 -11.85
N SER A 99 -0.61 -7.79 -11.82
CA SER A 99 -0.56 -6.86 -12.96
C SER A 99 0.01 -7.53 -14.23
N SER A 100 1.05 -8.36 -14.08
CA SER A 100 1.63 -9.12 -15.17
C SER A 100 0.65 -10.17 -15.69
N TRP A 101 -0.05 -10.88 -14.81
CA TRP A 101 -1.05 -11.87 -15.20
C TRP A 101 -2.19 -11.24 -16.00
N PHE A 102 -2.80 -10.15 -15.51
CA PHE A 102 -3.86 -9.46 -16.24
C PHE A 102 -3.37 -8.87 -17.57
N ARG A 103 -2.12 -8.39 -17.64
CA ARG A 103 -1.52 -7.94 -18.89
C ARG A 103 -1.43 -9.08 -19.90
N ASP A 104 -0.87 -10.22 -19.47
CA ASP A 104 -0.50 -11.30 -20.39
C ASP A 104 -1.71 -12.16 -20.80
N TYR A 105 -2.69 -12.35 -19.88
CA TYR A 105 -3.83 -13.22 -20.11
C TYR A 105 -5.14 -12.50 -20.44
N VAL A 106 -5.24 -11.19 -20.21
CA VAL A 106 -6.45 -10.41 -20.52
C VAL A 106 -6.15 -9.29 -21.51
N TYR A 107 -5.23 -8.38 -21.15
CA TYR A 107 -5.00 -7.17 -21.94
C TYR A 107 -4.43 -7.47 -23.34
N ILE A 108 -3.37 -8.27 -23.42
CA ILE A 108 -2.72 -8.63 -24.70
C ILE A 108 -3.66 -9.46 -25.58
N PRO A 109 -4.34 -10.53 -25.09
CA PRO A 109 -5.30 -11.28 -25.91
C PRO A 109 -6.47 -10.45 -26.45
N LEU A 110 -6.93 -9.43 -25.70
CA LEU A 110 -7.95 -8.48 -26.18
C LEU A 110 -7.44 -7.51 -27.26
N GLY A 111 -6.14 -7.57 -27.61
CA GLY A 111 -5.47 -6.75 -28.61
C GLY A 111 -4.52 -5.69 -28.05
N GLY A 112 -4.45 -5.53 -26.73
CA GLY A 112 -3.53 -4.61 -26.06
C GLY A 112 -3.62 -3.17 -26.57
N ASN A 113 -2.46 -2.57 -26.86
CA ASN A 113 -2.34 -1.23 -27.43
C ASN A 113 -2.39 -1.21 -28.97
N ARG A 114 -2.47 -2.37 -29.62
CA ARG A 114 -2.38 -2.50 -31.11
C ARG A 114 -3.73 -2.36 -31.81
N CYS A 115 -4.72 -1.79 -31.13
CA CYS A 115 -6.09 -1.58 -31.63
C CYS A 115 -6.41 -0.09 -31.76
N LYS A 116 -7.57 0.22 -32.35
CA LYS A 116 -8.14 1.57 -32.36
C LYS A 116 -8.45 2.04 -30.91
N LEU A 117 -8.38 3.32 -30.65
CA LEU A 117 -8.55 3.91 -29.32
C LEU A 117 -9.77 3.42 -28.52
N PRO A 118 -10.99 3.32 -29.10
CA PRO A 118 -12.14 2.82 -28.33
C PRO A 118 -11.92 1.39 -27.81
N ARG A 119 -11.26 0.54 -28.60
CA ARG A 119 -10.94 -0.83 -28.20
C ARG A 119 -9.87 -0.88 -27.11
N VAL A 120 -8.86 -0.01 -27.18
CA VAL A 120 -7.85 0.09 -26.09
C VAL A 120 -8.49 0.54 -24.78
N ILE A 121 -9.41 1.50 -24.82
CA ILE A 121 -10.17 1.95 -23.64
C ILE A 121 -11.00 0.78 -23.08
N PHE A 122 -11.69 0.02 -23.95
CA PHE A 122 -12.42 -1.17 -23.53
C PHE A 122 -11.51 -2.24 -22.90
N ASN A 123 -10.33 -2.48 -23.47
CA ASN A 123 -9.37 -3.45 -22.93
C ASN A 123 -8.90 -3.03 -21.51
N LEU A 124 -8.64 -1.73 -21.29
CA LEU A 124 -8.32 -1.19 -19.98
C LEU A 124 -9.49 -1.34 -19.00
N PHE A 125 -10.72 -1.02 -19.44
CA PHE A 125 -11.93 -1.22 -18.66
C PHE A 125 -12.09 -2.69 -18.23
N ALA A 126 -11.95 -3.63 -19.17
CA ALA A 126 -12.08 -5.06 -18.89
C ALA A 126 -11.06 -5.51 -17.82
N VAL A 127 -9.79 -5.10 -17.95
CA VAL A 127 -8.76 -5.42 -16.96
C VAL A 127 -9.15 -4.89 -15.59
N TRP A 128 -9.52 -3.62 -15.47
CA TRP A 128 -9.79 -3.01 -14.16
C TRP A 128 -11.11 -3.46 -13.55
N ALA A 129 -12.13 -3.72 -14.35
CA ALA A 129 -13.38 -4.32 -13.89
C ALA A 129 -13.13 -5.74 -13.34
N LEU A 130 -12.38 -6.56 -14.07
CA LEU A 130 -12.00 -7.90 -13.61
C LEU A 130 -11.08 -7.85 -12.40
N THR A 131 -10.17 -6.88 -12.30
CA THR A 131 -9.33 -6.69 -11.11
C THR A 131 -10.17 -6.35 -9.88
N GLY A 132 -11.17 -5.47 -10.03
CA GLY A 132 -12.13 -5.18 -8.95
C GLY A 132 -12.90 -6.41 -8.52
N LEU A 133 -13.49 -7.14 -9.45
CA LEU A 133 -14.24 -8.39 -9.20
C LEU A 133 -13.37 -9.48 -8.56
N TRP A 134 -12.08 -9.54 -8.91
CA TRP A 134 -11.13 -10.49 -8.33
C TRP A 134 -10.90 -10.23 -6.83
N HIS A 135 -10.97 -8.97 -6.39
CA HIS A 135 -10.89 -8.62 -4.98
C HIS A 135 -12.14 -8.99 -4.18
N GLY A 136 -13.30 -9.07 -4.82
CA GLY A 136 -14.56 -9.44 -4.20
C GLY A 136 -15.77 -8.91 -4.95
N ALA A 137 -16.95 -9.40 -4.55
CA ALA A 137 -18.22 -9.02 -5.17
C ALA A 137 -18.83 -7.72 -4.59
N ASN A 138 -18.23 -7.16 -3.55
CA ASN A 138 -18.73 -5.95 -2.92
C ASN A 138 -18.54 -4.72 -3.82
N PHE A 139 -19.45 -3.78 -3.70
CA PHE A 139 -19.52 -2.60 -4.55
C PHE A 139 -18.25 -1.73 -4.50
N ASN A 140 -17.60 -1.63 -3.34
CA ASN A 140 -16.38 -0.86 -3.15
C ASN A 140 -15.23 -1.35 -4.06
N PHE A 141 -15.09 -2.66 -4.30
CA PHE A 141 -14.05 -3.19 -5.18
C PHE A 141 -14.30 -2.87 -6.64
N ILE A 142 -15.57 -2.91 -7.06
CA ILE A 142 -15.95 -2.50 -8.42
C ILE A 142 -15.71 -1.00 -8.60
N ALA A 143 -16.13 -0.18 -7.63
CA ALA A 143 -15.91 1.26 -7.64
C ALA A 143 -14.41 1.60 -7.67
N TRP A 144 -13.59 0.89 -6.90
CA TRP A 144 -12.15 1.01 -6.89
C TRP A 144 -11.51 0.64 -8.25
N GLY A 145 -11.95 -0.42 -8.87
CA GLY A 145 -11.51 -0.80 -10.22
C GLY A 145 -11.86 0.28 -11.26
N ILE A 146 -13.11 0.79 -11.24
CA ILE A 146 -13.54 1.87 -12.12
C ILE A 146 -12.74 3.16 -11.85
N TYR A 147 -12.48 3.49 -10.60
CA TYR A 147 -11.67 4.65 -10.21
C TYR A 147 -10.28 4.60 -10.88
N TYR A 148 -9.57 3.49 -10.77
CA TYR A 148 -8.25 3.39 -11.39
C TYR A 148 -8.31 3.27 -12.91
N PHE A 149 -9.34 2.64 -13.46
CA PHE A 149 -9.58 2.66 -14.91
C PHE A 149 -9.67 4.09 -15.42
N VAL A 150 -10.51 4.92 -14.80
CA VAL A 150 -10.71 6.33 -15.21
C VAL A 150 -9.41 7.11 -15.12
N ILE A 151 -8.69 7.02 -13.99
CA ILE A 151 -7.42 7.75 -13.81
C ILE A 151 -6.39 7.33 -14.85
N LEU A 152 -6.23 6.05 -15.11
CA LEU A 152 -5.24 5.55 -16.07
C LEU A 152 -5.56 5.96 -17.50
N VAL A 153 -6.84 6.00 -17.90
CA VAL A 153 -7.25 6.55 -19.20
C VAL A 153 -6.94 8.04 -19.27
N LEU A 154 -7.25 8.80 -18.21
CA LEU A 154 -6.95 10.23 -18.14
C LEU A 154 -5.44 10.52 -18.15
N GLU A 155 -4.64 9.77 -17.37
CA GLU A 155 -3.18 9.87 -17.41
C GLU A 155 -2.66 9.62 -18.83
N LYS A 156 -3.13 8.55 -19.46
CA LYS A 156 -2.58 8.11 -20.75
C LYS A 156 -2.96 9.03 -21.90
N TYR A 157 -4.19 9.57 -21.92
CA TYR A 157 -4.75 10.22 -23.11
C TYR A 157 -5.11 11.68 -22.93
N VAL A 158 -5.21 12.19 -21.69
CA VAL A 158 -5.66 13.57 -21.45
C VAL A 158 -4.55 14.43 -20.88
N TYR A 159 -4.13 14.18 -19.64
CA TYR A 159 -3.22 15.11 -18.94
C TYR A 159 -1.80 14.58 -18.71
N GLY A 160 -1.46 13.38 -19.07
CA GLY A 160 -0.12 12.80 -18.82
C GLY A 160 1.02 13.64 -19.36
N LYS A 161 0.86 14.20 -20.56
CA LYS A 161 1.85 15.12 -21.16
C LYS A 161 2.10 16.38 -20.32
N TYR A 162 1.08 16.88 -19.61
CA TYR A 162 1.21 18.02 -18.70
C TYR A 162 1.85 17.58 -17.39
N LEU A 163 1.47 16.42 -16.89
CA LEU A 163 2.05 15.84 -15.70
C LEU A 163 3.57 15.61 -15.85
N GLU A 164 4.02 15.15 -17.01
CA GLU A 164 5.46 14.95 -17.30
C GLU A 164 6.29 16.21 -17.15
N LYS A 165 5.73 17.37 -17.43
CA LYS A 165 6.41 18.67 -17.35
C LYS A 165 6.54 19.20 -15.92
N LEU A 166 5.80 18.67 -14.97
CA LEU A 166 5.85 19.12 -13.58
C LEU A 166 7.16 18.69 -12.89
N PRO A 167 7.62 19.44 -11.89
CA PRO A 167 8.69 19.01 -11.00
C PRO A 167 8.34 17.71 -10.26
N SER A 168 9.33 17.06 -9.66
CA SER A 168 9.15 15.76 -8.98
C SER A 168 8.15 15.83 -7.82
N LEU A 169 8.23 16.87 -6.99
CA LEU A 169 7.39 16.99 -5.79
C LEU A 169 5.88 17.07 -6.09
N PRO A 170 5.39 17.95 -6.98
CA PRO A 170 3.98 17.95 -7.37
C PRO A 170 3.48 16.61 -7.93
N LYS A 171 4.32 15.90 -8.69
CA LYS A 171 3.97 14.55 -9.18
C LYS A 171 3.79 13.54 -8.05
N HIS A 172 4.66 13.57 -7.04
CA HIS A 172 4.51 12.71 -5.87
C HIS A 172 3.25 13.04 -5.08
N ILE A 173 2.97 14.33 -4.86
CA ILE A 173 1.74 14.76 -4.17
C ILE A 173 0.51 14.28 -4.94
N TYR A 174 0.47 14.45 -6.26
CA TYR A 174 -0.58 13.95 -7.13
C TYR A 174 -0.78 12.44 -6.98
N ALA A 175 0.29 11.67 -7.11
CA ALA A 175 0.22 10.21 -7.04
C ALA A 175 -0.25 9.74 -5.65
N LEU A 176 0.37 10.26 -4.58
CA LEU A 176 0.01 9.89 -3.20
C LEU A 176 -1.43 10.27 -2.86
N PHE A 177 -1.89 11.46 -3.26
CA PHE A 177 -3.27 11.89 -3.06
C PHE A 177 -4.27 10.89 -3.68
N LEU A 178 -4.08 10.53 -4.94
CA LEU A 178 -4.97 9.58 -5.61
C LEU A 178 -4.86 8.17 -5.04
N ILE A 179 -3.68 7.73 -4.62
CA ILE A 179 -3.50 6.44 -3.97
C ILE A 179 -4.25 6.39 -2.63
N LEU A 180 -4.15 7.44 -1.80
CA LEU A 180 -4.87 7.52 -0.52
C LEU A 180 -6.38 7.45 -0.73
N LEU A 181 -6.92 8.20 -1.70
CA LEU A 181 -8.34 8.11 -2.05
C LEU A 181 -8.73 6.73 -2.56
N GLY A 182 -7.89 6.12 -3.41
CA GLY A 182 -8.12 4.77 -3.90
C GLY A 182 -8.19 3.74 -2.79
N TRP A 183 -7.31 3.80 -1.79
CA TRP A 183 -7.36 2.91 -0.63
C TRP A 183 -8.57 3.20 0.28
N THR A 184 -9.02 4.44 0.36
CA THR A 184 -10.24 4.80 1.08
C THR A 184 -11.47 4.17 0.42
N ILE A 185 -11.58 4.24 -0.92
CA ILE A 185 -12.64 3.54 -1.66
C ILE A 185 -12.60 2.03 -1.42
N PHE A 186 -11.41 1.45 -1.44
CA PHE A 186 -11.19 0.01 -1.24
C PHE A 186 -11.67 -0.48 0.13
N TYR A 187 -11.50 0.32 1.17
CA TYR A 187 -11.79 -0.06 2.56
C TYR A 187 -13.28 -0.11 2.89
N PHE A 188 -14.07 0.89 2.44
CA PHE A 188 -15.45 1.05 2.87
C PHE A 188 -16.42 0.23 2.03
N GLU A 189 -17.06 -0.76 2.64
CA GLU A 189 -18.14 -1.53 2.02
C GLU A 189 -19.48 -0.75 2.01
N ASP A 190 -19.70 0.08 3.03
CA ASP A 190 -20.88 0.93 3.16
C ASP A 190 -20.66 2.31 2.55
N LEU A 191 -21.50 2.68 1.57
CA LEU A 191 -21.40 3.97 0.86
C LEU A 191 -21.69 5.17 1.76
N GLY A 192 -22.53 5.02 2.78
CA GLY A 192 -22.84 6.09 3.73
C GLY A 192 -21.64 6.39 4.62
N GLN A 193 -20.99 5.35 5.14
CA GLN A 193 -19.76 5.50 5.90
C GLN A 193 -18.63 6.08 5.04
N PHE A 194 -18.48 5.62 3.80
CA PHE A 194 -17.53 6.18 2.85
C PHE A 194 -17.75 7.67 2.63
N ALA A 195 -18.98 8.08 2.34
CA ALA A 195 -19.33 9.49 2.13
C ALA A 195 -19.07 10.34 3.37
N THR A 196 -19.41 9.82 4.56
CA THR A 196 -19.15 10.48 5.85
C THR A 196 -17.66 10.66 6.10
N TYR A 197 -16.86 9.62 5.87
CA TYR A 197 -15.41 9.71 6.01
C TYR A 197 -14.79 10.68 5.00
N LEU A 198 -15.24 10.63 3.75
CA LEU A 198 -14.80 11.57 2.72
C LEU A 198 -15.13 13.02 3.11
N ALA A 199 -16.33 13.27 3.63
CA ALA A 199 -16.70 14.58 4.14
C ALA A 199 -15.76 15.04 5.26
N SER A 200 -15.38 14.18 6.19
CA SER A 200 -14.43 14.50 7.27
C SER A 200 -13.02 14.79 6.75
N MET A 201 -12.61 14.19 5.63
CA MET A 201 -11.32 14.49 4.98
C MET A 201 -11.27 15.90 4.39
N PHE A 202 -12.40 16.50 3.96
CA PHE A 202 -12.39 17.72 3.15
C PHE A 202 -13.16 18.92 3.73
N THR A 203 -14.04 18.73 4.71
CA THR A 203 -14.95 19.81 5.12
C THR A 203 -14.51 20.64 6.32
N LEU A 204 -13.47 20.26 7.03
CA LEU A 204 -13.05 20.88 8.30
C LEU A 204 -14.18 21.02 9.34
N LYS A 205 -15.31 20.31 9.16
CA LYS A 205 -16.50 20.40 9.99
C LYS A 205 -16.20 20.19 11.48
N ASN A 206 -15.29 19.27 11.77
CA ASN A 206 -14.93 18.88 13.14
C ASN A 206 -13.65 19.58 13.63
N GLY A 207 -13.27 20.68 12.98
CA GLY A 207 -12.08 21.46 13.32
C GLY A 207 -10.76 20.78 12.92
N ILE A 208 -9.67 21.44 13.30
CA ILE A 208 -8.32 21.00 13.00
C ILE A 208 -7.77 20.16 14.17
N ILE A 209 -8.06 20.52 15.42
CA ILE A 209 -7.54 19.86 16.62
C ILE A 209 -8.60 19.88 17.72
N GLY A 210 -9.03 18.68 18.16
CA GLY A 210 -9.73 18.45 19.41
C GLY A 210 -8.81 17.73 20.41
N GLY A 211 -9.11 17.72 21.71
CA GLY A 211 -8.26 17.14 22.75
C GLY A 211 -7.88 15.68 22.46
N ASP A 212 -8.87 14.83 22.20
CA ASP A 212 -8.65 13.40 21.91
C ASP A 212 -7.96 13.18 20.55
N THR A 213 -8.18 14.08 19.61
CA THR A 213 -7.53 14.04 18.28
C THR A 213 -6.03 14.29 18.37
N LEU A 214 -5.61 15.28 19.17
CA LEU A 214 -4.19 15.61 19.35
C LEU A 214 -3.44 14.46 20.02
N SER A 215 -3.98 13.87 21.08
CA SER A 215 -3.37 12.72 21.75
C SER A 215 -3.20 11.54 20.80
N THR A 216 -4.22 11.22 20.00
CA THR A 216 -4.17 10.15 19.01
C THR A 216 -3.12 10.44 17.93
N ILE A 217 -3.07 11.66 17.42
CA ILE A 217 -2.05 12.07 16.43
C ILE A 217 -0.64 11.88 17.00
N LEU A 218 -0.38 12.43 18.20
CA LEU A 218 0.95 12.35 18.83
C LEU A 218 1.35 10.90 19.15
N MET A 219 0.42 10.06 19.56
CA MET A 219 0.67 8.65 19.85
C MET A 219 1.10 7.86 18.61
N TYR A 220 0.49 8.12 17.44
CA TYR A 220 0.76 7.34 16.22
C TYR A 220 1.75 8.00 15.26
N LEU A 221 2.08 9.29 15.44
CA LEU A 221 3.03 10.00 14.58
C LEU A 221 4.40 9.30 14.46
N PRO A 222 5.01 8.79 15.56
CA PRO A 222 6.30 8.11 15.46
C PRO A 222 6.27 6.89 14.54
N ILE A 223 5.25 6.03 14.66
CA ILE A 223 5.14 4.84 13.80
C ILE A 223 4.87 5.23 12.35
N LEU A 224 4.10 6.28 12.08
CA LEU A 224 3.89 6.78 10.73
C LEU A 224 5.18 7.29 10.10
N ILE A 225 6.02 8.01 10.84
CA ILE A 225 7.33 8.46 10.36
C ILE A 225 8.21 7.25 10.05
N VAL A 226 8.29 6.28 10.94
CA VAL A 226 9.08 5.05 10.73
C VAL A 226 8.60 4.29 9.50
N THR A 227 7.29 4.12 9.30
CA THR A 227 6.74 3.42 8.14
C THR A 227 6.93 4.20 6.84
N ALA A 228 6.79 5.53 6.87
CA ALA A 228 7.09 6.38 5.74
C ALA A 228 8.56 6.22 5.30
N MET A 229 9.50 6.26 6.24
CA MET A 229 10.92 6.03 5.97
C MET A 229 11.19 4.60 5.47
N ALA A 230 10.55 3.59 6.06
CA ALA A 230 10.68 2.19 5.64
C ALA A 230 10.12 1.94 4.23
N SER A 231 9.15 2.74 3.78
CA SER A 231 8.59 2.66 2.41
C SER A 231 9.50 3.24 1.32
N LEU A 232 10.62 3.87 1.70
CA LEU A 232 11.58 4.47 0.77
C LEU A 232 12.74 3.51 0.44
N PRO A 233 13.35 3.59 -0.75
CA PRO A 233 14.47 2.74 -1.15
C PRO A 233 15.80 3.09 -0.46
N ILE A 234 15.80 4.04 0.48
CA ILE A 234 17.01 4.55 1.16
C ILE A 234 17.76 3.41 1.86
N TRP A 235 17.04 2.58 2.62
CA TRP A 235 17.62 1.48 3.38
C TRP A 235 18.26 0.43 2.48
N LYS A 236 17.59 0.05 1.39
CA LYS A 236 18.13 -0.85 0.38
C LYS A 236 19.40 -0.27 -0.25
N ASN A 237 19.36 0.99 -0.64
CA ASN A 237 20.49 1.65 -1.28
C ASN A 237 21.70 1.76 -0.33
N THR A 238 21.44 2.05 0.96
CA THR A 238 22.47 2.08 2.01
C THR A 238 23.03 0.67 2.24
N TYR A 239 22.18 -0.34 2.35
CA TYR A 239 22.61 -1.72 2.48
C TYR A 239 23.50 -2.16 1.31
N LEU A 240 23.12 -1.86 0.07
CA LEU A 240 23.93 -2.23 -1.11
C LEU A 240 25.32 -1.57 -1.14
N LYS A 241 25.47 -0.39 -0.54
CA LYS A 241 26.78 0.28 -0.38
C LYS A 241 27.65 -0.35 0.70
N LEU A 242 27.03 -0.96 1.70
CA LEU A 242 27.72 -1.46 2.89
C LEU A 242 27.87 -2.99 2.93
N LYS A 243 27.13 -3.74 2.09
CA LYS A 243 27.03 -5.21 2.15
C LYS A 243 28.37 -5.96 2.12
N ASP A 244 29.39 -5.39 1.48
CA ASP A 244 30.70 -6.00 1.33
C ASP A 244 31.65 -5.65 2.49
N LYS A 245 31.20 -4.89 3.50
CA LYS A 245 32.01 -4.57 4.69
C LYS A 245 32.03 -5.75 5.67
N LYS A 246 33.17 -6.02 6.28
CA LYS A 246 33.36 -7.16 7.19
C LYS A 246 32.36 -7.25 8.35
N TYR A 247 31.89 -6.10 8.86
CA TYR A 247 30.96 -6.04 9.98
C TYR A 247 29.49 -6.30 9.56
N MET A 248 29.16 -6.24 8.26
CA MET A 248 27.79 -6.37 7.80
C MET A 248 27.16 -7.72 8.13
N GLY A 249 27.94 -8.81 8.06
CA GLY A 249 27.44 -10.13 8.46
C GLY A 249 26.96 -10.19 9.91
N VAL A 250 27.68 -9.53 10.83
CA VAL A 250 27.29 -9.44 12.24
C VAL A 250 26.03 -8.59 12.39
N LEU A 251 25.96 -7.44 11.70
CA LEU A 251 24.78 -6.57 11.74
C LEU A 251 23.53 -7.26 11.19
N GLU A 252 23.65 -8.05 10.13
CA GLU A 252 22.54 -8.84 9.56
C GLU A 252 22.01 -9.89 10.55
N ILE A 253 22.90 -10.59 11.23
CA ILE A 253 22.53 -11.59 12.25
C ILE A 253 21.85 -10.89 13.43
N ALA A 254 22.45 -9.79 13.93
CA ALA A 254 21.88 -9.01 15.02
C ALA A 254 20.50 -8.46 14.65
N PHE A 255 20.34 -7.91 13.45
CA PHE A 255 19.05 -7.45 12.94
C PHE A 255 18.02 -8.57 12.94
N CYS A 256 18.33 -9.74 12.38
CA CYS A 256 17.42 -10.88 12.35
C CYS A 256 17.04 -11.33 13.77
N ALA A 257 18.00 -11.43 14.68
CA ALA A 257 17.73 -11.82 16.07
C ALA A 257 16.82 -10.82 16.77
N VAL A 258 17.09 -9.52 16.66
CA VAL A 258 16.26 -8.45 17.25
C VAL A 258 14.84 -8.48 16.68
N VAL A 259 14.69 -8.58 15.35
CA VAL A 259 13.37 -8.62 14.72
C VAL A 259 12.58 -9.85 15.17
N ILE A 260 13.19 -11.04 15.24
CA ILE A 260 12.52 -12.26 15.71
C ILE A 260 12.04 -12.08 17.16
N VAL A 261 12.91 -11.59 18.05
CA VAL A 261 12.54 -11.37 19.47
C VAL A 261 11.39 -10.39 19.59
N LEU A 262 11.45 -9.25 18.89
CA LEU A 262 10.39 -8.24 18.93
C LEU A 262 9.08 -8.77 18.33
N CYS A 263 9.13 -9.51 17.23
CA CYS A 263 7.94 -10.12 16.62
C CYS A 263 7.34 -11.17 17.57
N THR A 264 8.15 -12.04 18.17
CA THR A 264 7.69 -13.03 19.14
C THR A 264 7.03 -12.36 20.35
N ALA A 265 7.67 -11.36 20.95
CA ALA A 265 7.11 -10.60 22.06
C ALA A 265 5.78 -9.91 21.69
N SER A 266 5.67 -9.39 20.46
CA SER A 266 4.43 -8.77 19.98
C SER A 266 3.31 -9.79 19.73
N LEU A 267 3.62 -11.02 19.33
CA LEU A 267 2.63 -12.04 19.00
C LEU A 267 2.11 -12.80 20.23
N ILE A 268 2.88 -12.90 21.31
CA ILE A 268 2.49 -13.64 22.53
C ILE A 268 1.16 -13.11 23.12
N ASN A 269 0.91 -11.82 23.03
CA ASN A 269 -0.27 -11.18 23.59
C ASN A 269 -1.36 -10.86 22.55
N GLN A 270 -1.21 -11.33 21.31
CA GLN A 270 -2.20 -11.11 20.25
C GLN A 270 -3.03 -12.36 20.01
N SER A 271 -4.35 -12.20 20.01
CA SER A 271 -5.26 -13.17 19.39
C SER A 271 -4.98 -13.25 17.89
N TYR A 272 -5.52 -14.27 17.22
CA TYR A 272 -5.41 -14.47 15.77
C TYR A 272 -5.57 -13.15 14.98
N ASN A 273 -4.52 -12.76 14.27
CA ASN A 273 -4.50 -11.56 13.43
C ASN A 273 -4.17 -11.99 11.99
N PRO A 274 -5.19 -12.34 11.18
CA PRO A 274 -4.99 -12.74 9.79
C PRO A 274 -4.39 -11.61 8.97
N PHE A 275 -3.85 -11.94 7.81
CA PHE A 275 -3.50 -10.92 6.84
C PHE A 275 -4.73 -10.10 6.47
N LEU A 276 -4.56 -8.80 6.33
CA LEU A 276 -5.64 -7.89 5.98
C LEU A 276 -6.37 -8.33 4.71
N TYR A 277 -5.63 -8.93 3.78
CA TYR A 277 -6.14 -9.46 2.51
C TYR A 277 -7.14 -10.62 2.63
N PHE A 278 -7.18 -11.32 3.76
CA PHE A 278 -8.18 -12.37 4.01
C PHE A 278 -9.48 -11.83 4.63
N ARG A 279 -9.58 -10.52 4.81
CA ARG A 279 -10.81 -9.86 5.32
C ARG A 279 -11.70 -9.34 4.20
N PHE A 280 -11.21 -9.35 2.98
CA PHE A 280 -11.90 -8.86 1.79
C PHE A 280 -12.34 -10.01 0.89
#